data_0a1143d7e179abe084647919939841b1
#
_entry.id   0a1143d7e179abe084647919939841b1
#
_cell.length_a   1.000
_cell.length_b   1.000
_cell.length_c   1.000
_cell.angle_alpha   90.00
_cell.angle_beta   90.00
_cell.angle_gamma   90.00
#
_symmetry.space_group_name_H-M   'P 1'
#
loop_
_entity.id
_entity.type
_entity.pdbx_description
1 polymer ?
#
loop_
_entity_poly.entity_id
_entity_poly.type
_entity_poly.pdbx_seq_one_letter_code
_entity_poly.pdbx_strand_id
1 'polypeptide(L)'
;MRYFLELRYNGAAYCGWQRQPDQPSVQQTLERALATLLREPVALTGAGRTDTGVNAAYYVAHFDCERPVADPAQAVYKLNFLLPGDIAVGSMTPVAEDAHARFHAREREYRYFIEPRKNPFTRHETWQYCVPLDVGRMNEAAAMLTAYDDFTSFAKLNSNNKTNICRVKEAVWTIDSRGTMCFTIRADRFLRNMVRSLVGTLVDVGRGRYTPDGFRSIVESRDLSRSSAGAPAQGLFLSDVVYPADIFEHQCFSKFKML
;
A
#
# COMPACT_ATOMS: atom_id res chain seq x y z
N MET A 1 6.26 -26.21 4.95
CA MET A 1 4.94 -25.70 5.41
C MET A 1 4.88 -24.21 5.19
N ARG A 2 3.78 -23.67 4.63
CA ARG A 2 3.63 -22.25 4.30
C ARG A 2 2.84 -21.49 5.37
N TYR A 3 3.29 -20.27 5.65
CA TYR A 3 2.62 -19.33 6.55
C TYR A 3 2.34 -18.01 5.86
N PHE A 4 1.16 -17.44 6.12
CA PHE A 4 0.90 -16.02 5.90
C PHE A 4 1.23 -15.24 7.16
N LEU A 5 1.94 -14.14 6.96
CA LEU A 5 2.36 -13.19 7.99
C LEU A 5 1.62 -11.88 7.75
N GLU A 6 0.73 -11.50 8.68
CA GLU A 6 0.15 -10.16 8.69
C GLU A 6 1.07 -9.21 9.41
N LEU A 7 1.28 -8.06 8.82
CA LEU A 7 2.17 -7.05 9.39
C LEU A 7 1.75 -5.62 9.00
N ARG A 8 2.36 -4.67 9.66
CA ARG A 8 2.27 -3.25 9.37
C ARG A 8 3.65 -2.63 9.53
N TYR A 9 3.87 -1.52 8.83
CA TYR A 9 5.12 -0.79 8.94
C TYR A 9 4.99 0.69 8.58
N ASN A 10 5.82 1.51 9.24
CA ASN A 10 6.14 2.86 8.80
C ASN A 10 7.30 2.79 7.81
N GLY A 11 7.09 3.30 6.60
CA GLY A 11 8.06 3.18 5.50
C GLY A 11 9.18 4.21 5.53
N ALA A 12 9.17 5.17 6.45
CA ALA A 12 10.07 6.34 6.44
C ALA A 12 11.55 5.97 6.43
N ALA A 13 11.94 4.87 7.11
CA ALA A 13 13.32 4.41 7.20
C ALA A 13 13.73 3.43 6.07
N TYR A 14 12.82 3.11 5.13
CA TYR A 14 13.01 2.03 4.16
C TYR A 14 12.95 2.51 2.72
N CYS A 15 13.75 1.87 1.86
CA CYS A 15 13.70 2.02 0.41
C CYS A 15 12.56 1.16 -0.19
N GLY A 16 11.43 1.07 0.52
CA GLY A 16 10.24 0.31 0.18
C GLY A 16 10.27 -1.13 0.70
N TRP A 17 9.30 -1.92 0.23
CA TRP A 17 9.16 -3.31 0.64
C TRP A 17 10.31 -4.19 0.14
N GLN A 18 10.57 -4.16 -1.17
CA GLN A 18 11.42 -5.13 -1.86
C GLN A 18 12.89 -4.98 -1.48
N ARG A 19 13.55 -6.10 -1.13
CA ARG A 19 14.99 -6.17 -0.94
C ARG A 19 15.74 -5.66 -2.18
N GLN A 20 16.71 -4.79 -1.95
CA GLN A 20 17.62 -4.22 -2.94
C GLN A 20 19.05 -4.27 -2.41
N PRO A 21 20.08 -4.34 -3.27
CA PRO A 21 21.46 -4.24 -2.84
C PRO A 21 21.70 -2.92 -2.07
N ASP A 22 22.39 -2.99 -0.96
CA ASP A 22 22.90 -1.87 -0.17
C ASP A 22 21.84 -0.83 0.28
N GLN A 23 20.55 -1.23 0.29
CA GLN A 23 19.45 -0.37 0.70
C GLN A 23 18.59 -1.07 1.78
N PRO A 24 18.21 -0.35 2.86
CA PRO A 24 17.33 -0.91 3.87
C PRO A 24 15.93 -1.16 3.28
N SER A 25 15.39 -2.33 3.50
CA SER A 25 14.03 -2.69 3.05
C SER A 25 13.28 -3.43 4.14
N VAL A 26 11.95 -3.32 4.14
CA VAL A 26 11.07 -4.01 5.10
C VAL A 26 11.24 -5.52 4.97
N GLN A 27 11.28 -6.04 3.73
CA GLN A 27 11.48 -7.46 3.44
C GLN A 27 12.76 -8.02 4.07
N GLN A 28 13.90 -7.34 3.88
CA GLN A 28 15.18 -7.81 4.40
C GLN A 28 15.22 -7.78 5.95
N THR A 29 14.60 -6.78 6.56
CA THR A 29 14.53 -6.66 8.01
C THR A 29 13.71 -7.80 8.62
N LEU A 30 12.56 -8.12 8.02
CA LEU A 30 11.72 -9.24 8.41
C LEU A 30 12.40 -10.60 8.17
N GLU A 31 13.05 -10.80 7.03
CA GLU A 31 13.77 -12.04 6.70
C GLU A 31 14.88 -12.33 7.73
N ARG A 32 15.63 -11.30 8.14
CA ARG A 32 16.66 -11.43 9.19
C ARG A 32 16.07 -11.81 10.55
N ALA A 33 14.98 -11.17 10.95
CA ALA A 33 14.31 -11.46 12.22
C ALA A 33 13.71 -12.89 12.24
N LEU A 34 13.05 -13.30 11.14
CA LEU A 34 12.53 -14.66 10.98
C LEU A 34 13.64 -15.70 10.98
N ALA A 35 14.73 -15.46 10.26
CA ALA A 35 15.87 -16.38 10.23
C ALA A 35 16.51 -16.56 11.62
N THR A 36 16.58 -15.49 12.41
CA THR A 36 17.04 -15.56 13.80
C THR A 36 16.08 -16.39 14.66
N LEU A 37 14.76 -16.17 14.51
CA LEU A 37 13.74 -16.86 15.30
C LEU A 37 13.66 -18.36 14.97
N LEU A 38 13.64 -18.68 13.67
CA LEU A 38 13.43 -20.06 13.18
C LEU A 38 14.73 -20.84 13.05
N ARG A 39 15.89 -20.18 13.12
CA ARG A 39 17.24 -20.75 12.94
C ARG A 39 17.44 -21.42 11.58
N GLU A 40 16.82 -20.88 10.56
CA GLU A 40 16.95 -21.27 9.16
C GLU A 40 16.81 -20.07 8.23
N PRO A 41 17.36 -20.09 7.02
CA PRO A 41 17.14 -19.02 6.04
C PRO A 41 15.66 -18.92 5.67
N VAL A 42 15.13 -17.70 5.65
CA VAL A 42 13.73 -17.43 5.28
C VAL A 42 13.69 -16.45 4.12
N ALA A 43 12.90 -16.76 3.10
CA ALA A 43 12.60 -15.86 2.00
C ALA A 43 11.12 -15.46 2.04
N LEU A 44 10.85 -14.15 2.07
CA LEU A 44 9.49 -13.61 2.09
C LEU A 44 9.00 -13.21 0.69
N THR A 45 7.75 -13.51 0.41
CA THR A 45 7.04 -12.97 -0.75
C THR A 45 5.86 -12.13 -0.30
N GLY A 46 5.88 -10.84 -0.58
CA GLY A 46 4.82 -9.90 -0.15
C GLY A 46 3.66 -9.79 -1.12
N ALA A 47 2.53 -9.27 -0.66
CA ALA A 47 1.30 -9.01 -1.42
C ALA A 47 1.48 -8.02 -2.58
N GLY A 48 2.53 -7.22 -2.55
CA GLY A 48 2.88 -6.25 -3.58
C GLY A 48 4.16 -5.50 -3.21
N ARG A 49 4.60 -4.61 -4.09
CA ARG A 49 5.72 -3.71 -3.80
C ARG A 49 5.18 -2.36 -3.35
N THR A 50 5.79 -1.79 -2.33
CA THR A 50 5.63 -0.38 -1.97
C THR A 50 6.89 0.37 -2.33
N ASP A 51 6.75 1.64 -2.73
CA ASP A 51 7.88 2.51 -3.03
C ASP A 51 8.57 3.00 -1.75
N THR A 52 9.75 3.60 -1.88
CA THR A 52 10.51 4.23 -0.78
C THR A 52 9.59 5.20 -0.01
N GLY A 53 9.58 5.08 1.32
CA GLY A 53 8.81 5.94 2.21
C GLY A 53 7.32 5.68 2.27
N VAL A 54 6.79 4.70 1.54
CA VAL A 54 5.37 4.32 1.58
C VAL A 54 5.09 3.41 2.77
N ASN A 55 4.03 3.70 3.49
CA ASN A 55 3.60 2.99 4.68
C ASN A 55 2.68 1.79 4.35
N ALA A 56 2.50 0.89 5.29
CA ALA A 56 1.44 -0.11 5.26
C ALA A 56 0.76 -0.22 6.63
N ALA A 57 -0.52 0.08 6.68
CA ALA A 57 -1.36 -0.15 7.86
C ALA A 57 -1.81 -1.62 7.93
N TYR A 58 -1.85 -2.30 6.79
CA TYR A 58 -2.10 -3.72 6.66
C TYR A 58 -1.31 -4.28 5.48
N TYR A 59 -0.55 -5.32 5.71
CA TYR A 59 0.26 -5.98 4.69
C TYR A 59 0.31 -7.48 4.96
N VAL A 60 0.39 -8.27 3.89
CA VAL A 60 0.53 -9.73 4.00
C VAL A 60 1.76 -10.18 3.21
N ALA A 61 2.56 -11.03 3.83
CA ALA A 61 3.63 -11.77 3.17
C ALA A 61 3.48 -13.26 3.46
N HIS A 62 4.04 -14.11 2.61
CA HIS A 62 4.18 -15.53 2.91
C HIS A 62 5.64 -15.95 2.91
N PHE A 63 5.91 -17.03 3.64
CA PHE A 63 7.17 -17.74 3.65
C PHE A 63 6.95 -19.23 3.84
N ASP A 64 7.93 -20.01 3.45
CA ASP A 64 8.01 -21.44 3.71
C ASP A 64 9.04 -21.70 4.79
N CYS A 65 8.80 -22.68 5.67
CA CYS A 65 9.76 -23.18 6.62
C CYS A 65 9.81 -24.72 6.60
N GLU A 66 10.99 -25.27 6.92
CA GLU A 66 11.20 -26.73 6.93
C GLU A 66 10.41 -27.41 8.03
N ARG A 67 10.36 -26.78 9.22
CA ARG A 67 9.66 -27.32 10.40
C ARG A 67 8.44 -26.51 10.73
N PRO A 68 7.32 -27.15 11.07
CA PRO A 68 6.14 -26.44 11.56
C PRO A 68 6.48 -25.55 12.76
N VAL A 69 5.96 -24.34 12.79
CA VAL A 69 6.06 -23.45 13.96
C VAL A 69 5.10 -23.98 15.03
N ALA A 70 5.65 -24.45 16.14
CA ALA A 70 4.87 -25.13 17.17
C ALA A 70 3.81 -24.23 17.83
N ASP A 71 4.14 -22.95 18.05
CA ASP A 71 3.26 -21.93 18.60
C ASP A 71 3.41 -20.63 17.79
N PRO A 72 2.55 -20.40 16.78
CA PRO A 72 2.59 -19.19 15.97
C PRO A 72 2.36 -17.90 16.79
N ALA A 73 1.53 -17.93 17.84
CA ALA A 73 1.27 -16.76 18.65
C ALA A 73 2.52 -16.35 19.46
N GLN A 74 3.20 -17.33 20.06
CA GLN A 74 4.47 -17.09 20.74
C GLN A 74 5.57 -16.66 19.75
N ALA A 75 5.58 -17.21 18.54
CA ALA A 75 6.51 -16.82 17.49
C ALA A 75 6.31 -15.34 17.11
N VAL A 76 5.08 -14.90 16.91
CA VAL A 76 4.74 -13.49 16.66
C VAL A 76 5.20 -12.59 17.81
N TYR A 77 4.94 -12.99 19.06
CA TYR A 77 5.40 -12.25 20.23
C TYR A 77 6.93 -12.06 20.22
N LYS A 78 7.68 -13.15 20.06
CA LYS A 78 9.16 -13.11 19.99
C LYS A 78 9.67 -12.31 18.79
N LEU A 79 9.01 -12.44 17.63
CA LEU A 79 9.38 -11.72 16.41
C LEU A 79 9.29 -10.20 16.59
N ASN A 80 8.26 -9.71 17.30
CA ASN A 80 8.10 -8.28 17.58
C ASN A 80 9.17 -7.73 18.53
N PHE A 81 9.87 -8.56 19.33
CA PHE A 81 11.05 -8.13 20.08
C PHE A 81 12.32 -8.05 19.24
N LEU A 82 12.41 -8.82 18.16
CA LEU A 82 13.55 -8.79 17.24
C LEU A 82 13.43 -7.68 16.19
N LEU A 83 12.20 -7.22 15.95
CA LEU A 83 11.92 -6.18 14.96
C LEU A 83 12.12 -4.77 15.53
N PRO A 84 12.54 -3.81 14.70
CA PRO A 84 12.56 -2.41 15.09
C PRO A 84 11.13 -1.88 15.29
N GLY A 85 10.97 -0.77 16.01
CA GLY A 85 9.68 -0.23 16.40
C GLY A 85 8.78 0.27 15.26
N ASP A 86 9.31 0.35 14.05
CA ASP A 86 8.61 0.77 12.84
C ASP A 86 8.04 -0.40 12.01
N ILE A 87 8.23 -1.66 12.46
CA ILE A 87 7.62 -2.86 11.88
C ILE A 87 6.95 -3.66 13.00
N ALA A 88 5.69 -4.03 12.80
CA ALA A 88 4.97 -4.91 13.73
C ALA A 88 4.26 -6.05 12.98
N VAL A 89 4.37 -7.26 13.53
CA VAL A 89 3.68 -8.46 13.06
C VAL A 89 2.44 -8.69 13.92
N GLY A 90 1.29 -8.88 13.28
CA GLY A 90 0.00 -9.11 13.94
C GLY A 90 -0.34 -10.58 14.08
N SER A 91 -0.09 -11.36 13.04
CA SER A 91 -0.39 -12.81 13.05
C SER A 91 0.57 -13.61 12.15
N MET A 92 0.63 -14.91 12.43
CA MET A 92 1.31 -15.92 11.62
C MET A 92 0.37 -17.11 11.48
N THR A 93 -0.21 -17.30 10.28
CA THR A 93 -1.27 -18.27 10.03
C THR A 93 -0.78 -19.33 9.04
N PRO A 94 -0.85 -20.64 9.37
CA PRO A 94 -0.57 -21.68 8.41
C PRO A 94 -1.62 -21.65 7.29
N VAL A 95 -1.16 -21.86 6.06
CA VAL A 95 -2.01 -21.83 4.86
C VAL A 95 -1.64 -23.00 3.94
N ALA A 96 -2.47 -23.26 2.92
CA ALA A 96 -2.17 -24.25 1.90
C ALA A 96 -0.84 -23.94 1.18
N GLU A 97 -0.12 -24.97 0.74
CA GLU A 97 1.21 -24.82 0.16
C GLU A 97 1.23 -24.01 -1.14
N ASP A 98 0.12 -23.98 -1.87
CA ASP A 98 -0.07 -23.18 -3.08
C ASP A 98 -0.52 -21.75 -2.79
N ALA A 99 -0.93 -21.42 -1.55
CA ALA A 99 -1.35 -20.08 -1.17
C ALA A 99 -0.24 -19.05 -1.43
N HIS A 100 -0.57 -17.98 -2.15
CA HIS A 100 0.42 -17.00 -2.59
C HIS A 100 -0.02 -15.57 -2.26
N ALA A 101 0.72 -14.87 -1.39
CA ALA A 101 0.35 -13.55 -0.89
C ALA A 101 0.09 -12.52 -2.00
N ARG A 102 0.77 -12.58 -3.14
CA ARG A 102 0.58 -11.65 -4.25
C ARG A 102 -0.51 -12.08 -5.22
N PHE A 103 -0.52 -13.36 -5.63
CA PHE A 103 -1.34 -13.81 -6.75
C PHE A 103 -2.76 -14.17 -6.34
N HIS A 104 -2.98 -14.61 -5.09
CA HIS A 104 -4.32 -14.86 -4.57
C HIS A 104 -4.99 -13.61 -4.01
N ALA A 105 -4.28 -12.50 -3.86
CA ALA A 105 -4.90 -11.23 -3.47
C ALA A 105 -5.80 -10.70 -4.59
N ARG A 106 -7.10 -10.58 -4.28
CA ARG A 106 -8.15 -10.13 -5.22
C ARG A 106 -8.21 -8.61 -5.33
N GLU A 107 -7.97 -7.91 -4.24
CA GLU A 107 -8.07 -6.45 -4.17
C GLU A 107 -7.00 -5.89 -3.23
N ARG A 108 -6.66 -4.62 -3.47
CA ARG A 108 -5.84 -3.80 -2.57
C ARG A 108 -6.57 -2.48 -2.37
N GLU A 109 -6.47 -1.96 -1.15
CA GLU A 109 -6.93 -0.62 -0.81
C GLU A 109 -5.72 0.22 -0.40
N TYR A 110 -5.67 1.42 -0.94
CA TYR A 110 -4.73 2.44 -0.48
C TYR A 110 -5.49 3.62 0.10
N ARG A 111 -4.93 4.20 1.14
CA ARG A 111 -5.34 5.49 1.68
C ARG A 111 -4.22 6.49 1.58
N TYR A 112 -4.55 7.70 1.21
CA TYR A 112 -3.60 8.80 1.17
C TYR A 112 -4.10 9.96 2.03
N PHE A 113 -3.25 10.42 2.96
CA PHE A 113 -3.63 11.44 3.92
C PHE A 113 -2.96 12.78 3.59
N ILE A 114 -3.79 13.84 3.56
CA ILE A 114 -3.36 15.24 3.42
C ILE A 114 -3.83 16.01 4.65
N GLU A 115 -2.90 16.71 5.30
CA GLU A 115 -3.18 17.56 6.44
C GLU A 115 -3.05 19.04 6.04
N PRO A 116 -4.09 19.87 6.25
CA PRO A 116 -4.10 21.27 5.79
C PRO A 116 -3.25 22.20 6.64
N ARG A 117 -2.69 21.70 7.73
CA ARG A 117 -1.88 22.47 8.67
C ARG A 117 -0.58 21.73 8.98
N LYS A 118 0.48 22.51 9.30
CA LYS A 118 1.74 21.93 9.77
C LYS A 118 1.52 21.24 11.12
N ASN A 119 1.85 19.95 11.19
CA ASN A 119 1.75 19.14 12.40
C ASN A 119 3.03 18.28 12.55
N PRO A 120 3.89 18.55 13.56
CA PRO A 120 5.14 17.80 13.72
C PRO A 120 4.93 16.34 14.12
N PHE A 121 3.76 15.97 14.65
CA PHE A 121 3.45 14.60 15.09
C PHE A 121 3.03 13.68 13.96
N THR A 122 2.50 14.22 12.85
CA THR A 122 2.01 13.45 11.70
C THR A 122 2.86 13.66 10.44
N ARG A 123 3.99 14.34 10.54
CA ARG A 123 4.83 14.71 9.38
C ARG A 123 5.34 13.52 8.56
N HIS A 124 5.41 12.33 9.15
CA HIS A 124 5.87 11.11 8.50
C HIS A 124 4.72 10.21 8.00
N GLU A 125 3.48 10.60 8.30
CA GLU A 125 2.26 9.86 7.96
C GLU A 125 1.30 10.67 7.09
N THR A 126 1.55 11.97 6.86
CA THR A 126 0.68 12.83 6.06
C THR A 126 1.47 13.70 5.10
N TRP A 127 0.82 14.10 4.02
CA TRP A 127 1.29 15.22 3.21
C TRP A 127 0.75 16.51 3.81
N GLN A 128 1.62 17.31 4.44
CA GLN A 128 1.24 18.61 4.96
C GLN A 128 1.12 19.61 3.80
N TYR A 129 -0.12 19.97 3.47
CA TYR A 129 -0.44 20.79 2.31
C TYR A 129 -1.39 21.93 2.71
N CYS A 130 -0.82 23.12 2.87
CA CYS A 130 -1.54 24.26 3.47
C CYS A 130 -2.34 25.12 2.45
N VAL A 131 -2.28 24.77 1.14
CA VAL A 131 -3.10 25.48 0.14
C VAL A 131 -4.52 24.91 0.16
N PRO A 132 -5.56 25.75 0.17
CA PRO A 132 -6.94 25.27 0.11
C PRO A 132 -7.19 24.41 -1.11
N LEU A 133 -7.94 23.32 -0.93
CA LEU A 133 -8.31 22.37 -1.98
C LEU A 133 -9.83 22.26 -2.08
N ASP A 134 -10.36 22.30 -3.29
CA ASP A 134 -11.76 22.01 -3.58
C ASP A 134 -11.98 20.49 -3.65
N VAL A 135 -12.35 19.88 -2.51
CA VAL A 135 -12.58 18.45 -2.40
C VAL A 135 -13.80 17.99 -3.22
N GLY A 136 -14.76 18.87 -3.47
CA GLY A 136 -15.88 18.58 -4.36
C GLY A 136 -15.42 18.28 -5.78
N ARG A 137 -14.59 19.18 -6.37
CA ARG A 137 -13.99 18.96 -7.70
C ARG A 137 -13.04 17.75 -7.72
N MET A 138 -12.29 17.52 -6.63
CA MET A 138 -11.43 16.35 -6.53
C MET A 138 -12.26 15.06 -6.54
N ASN A 139 -13.41 15.02 -5.88
CA ASN A 139 -14.31 13.86 -5.90
C ASN A 139 -15.00 13.67 -7.26
N GLU A 140 -15.40 14.76 -7.93
CA GLU A 140 -15.93 14.68 -9.30
C GLU A 140 -14.93 14.01 -10.24
N ALA A 141 -13.66 14.42 -10.20
CA ALA A 141 -12.59 13.81 -10.98
C ALA A 141 -12.28 12.36 -10.54
N ALA A 142 -12.23 12.09 -9.23
CA ALA A 142 -11.93 10.76 -8.70
C ALA A 142 -12.99 9.72 -9.07
N ALA A 143 -14.28 10.10 -9.07
CA ALA A 143 -15.38 9.22 -9.44
C ALA A 143 -15.25 8.67 -10.88
N MET A 144 -14.62 9.42 -11.78
CA MET A 144 -14.42 8.98 -13.16
C MET A 144 -13.49 7.77 -13.27
N LEU A 145 -12.59 7.55 -12.29
CA LEU A 145 -11.59 6.47 -12.34
C LEU A 145 -12.22 5.07 -12.43
N THR A 146 -13.43 4.90 -11.94
CA THR A 146 -14.15 3.60 -12.00
C THR A 146 -14.65 3.24 -13.42
N ALA A 147 -14.67 4.21 -14.32
CA ALA A 147 -15.08 4.01 -15.71
C ALA A 147 -13.92 3.66 -16.66
N TYR A 148 -12.68 3.70 -16.16
CA TYR A 148 -11.49 3.41 -16.95
C TYR A 148 -10.79 2.16 -16.45
N ASP A 149 -10.06 1.51 -17.36
CA ASP A 149 -9.22 0.34 -17.05
C ASP A 149 -7.75 0.55 -17.45
N ASP A 150 -7.44 1.45 -18.37
CA ASP A 150 -6.08 1.78 -18.80
C ASP A 150 -5.52 3.00 -18.07
N PHE A 151 -4.54 2.76 -17.19
CA PHE A 151 -3.91 3.78 -16.36
C PHE A 151 -2.47 4.11 -16.78
N THR A 152 -2.18 4.02 -18.08
CA THR A 152 -0.85 4.33 -18.65
C THR A 152 -0.38 5.73 -18.28
N SER A 153 -1.27 6.74 -18.24
CA SER A 153 -0.94 8.11 -17.81
C SER A 153 -0.38 8.23 -16.39
N PHE A 154 -0.56 7.19 -15.55
CA PHE A 154 -0.12 7.20 -14.16
C PHE A 154 0.90 6.10 -13.86
N ALA A 155 1.31 5.34 -14.87
CA ALA A 155 2.27 4.24 -14.73
C ALA A 155 3.70 4.76 -14.84
N LYS A 156 4.59 4.37 -13.91
CA LYS A 156 6.01 4.69 -14.03
C LYS A 156 6.59 4.06 -15.30
N LEU A 157 7.31 4.86 -16.10
CA LEU A 157 8.03 4.39 -17.28
C LEU A 157 9.04 3.29 -16.91
N ASN A 158 9.28 2.38 -17.84
CA ASN A 158 10.23 1.27 -17.67
C ASN A 158 9.92 0.36 -16.46
N SER A 159 8.65 0.27 -16.07
CA SER A 159 8.21 -0.73 -15.11
C SER A 159 7.98 -2.06 -15.85
N ASN A 160 8.43 -3.19 -15.27
CA ASN A 160 8.25 -4.54 -15.84
C ASN A 160 6.77 -4.99 -15.78
N ASN A 161 5.83 -4.10 -16.12
CA ASN A 161 4.42 -4.42 -16.19
C ASN A 161 4.11 -5.09 -17.53
N LYS A 162 3.41 -6.23 -17.50
CA LYS A 162 2.90 -6.87 -18.73
C LYS A 162 1.77 -6.08 -19.35
N THR A 163 1.02 -5.33 -18.54
CA THR A 163 -0.10 -4.48 -18.95
C THR A 163 -0.28 -3.34 -17.95
N ASN A 164 -0.85 -2.22 -18.40
CA ASN A 164 -1.23 -1.09 -17.56
C ASN A 164 -2.75 -1.09 -17.23
N ILE A 165 -3.40 -2.23 -17.42
CA ILE A 165 -4.81 -2.41 -17.11
C ILE A 165 -4.98 -2.68 -15.61
N CYS A 166 -5.89 -1.93 -14.97
CA CYS A 166 -6.32 -2.06 -13.59
C CYS A 166 -7.82 -1.78 -13.50
N ARG A 167 -8.54 -2.45 -12.60
CA ARG A 167 -9.96 -2.20 -12.37
C ARG A 167 -10.15 -1.49 -11.04
N VAL A 168 -10.36 -0.19 -11.10
CA VAL A 168 -10.67 0.62 -9.93
C VAL A 168 -12.13 0.38 -9.55
N LYS A 169 -12.37 0.03 -8.28
CA LYS A 169 -13.71 -0.21 -7.73
C LYS A 169 -14.24 0.97 -6.94
N GLU A 170 -13.35 1.71 -6.33
CA GLU A 170 -13.67 2.85 -5.49
C GLU A 170 -12.54 3.88 -5.58
N ALA A 171 -12.90 5.16 -5.63
CA ALA A 171 -11.97 6.28 -5.54
C ALA A 171 -12.72 7.48 -4.96
N VAL A 172 -12.45 7.83 -3.69
CA VAL A 172 -13.20 8.85 -2.98
C VAL A 172 -12.33 9.63 -1.99
N TRP A 173 -12.56 10.94 -1.91
CA TRP A 173 -12.02 11.82 -0.88
C TRP A 173 -13.03 12.06 0.24
N THR A 174 -12.56 11.95 1.46
CA THR A 174 -13.31 12.30 2.67
C THR A 174 -12.54 13.31 3.49
N ILE A 175 -13.23 14.05 4.35
CA ILE A 175 -12.63 15.03 5.29
C ILE A 175 -13.09 14.65 6.69
N ASP A 176 -12.15 14.53 7.62
CA ASP A 176 -12.47 14.29 9.03
C ASP A 176 -12.83 15.61 9.76
N SER A 177 -13.25 15.48 11.02
CA SER A 177 -13.62 16.65 11.87
C SER A 177 -12.45 17.60 12.16
N ARG A 178 -11.21 17.20 11.92
CA ARG A 178 -10.00 18.02 12.09
C ARG A 178 -9.58 18.70 10.79
N GLY A 179 -10.26 18.37 9.68
CA GLY A 179 -9.95 18.87 8.35
C GLY A 179 -8.91 18.05 7.60
N THR A 180 -8.48 16.88 8.14
CA THR A 180 -7.60 15.96 7.43
C THR A 180 -8.35 15.33 6.28
N MET A 181 -7.78 15.41 5.08
CA MET A 181 -8.33 14.80 3.87
C MET A 181 -7.77 13.40 3.70
N CYS A 182 -8.62 12.43 3.39
CA CYS A 182 -8.25 11.07 3.10
C CYS A 182 -8.76 10.65 1.72
N PHE A 183 -7.86 10.28 0.82
CA PHE A 183 -8.22 9.62 -0.43
C PHE A 183 -8.19 8.12 -0.23
N THR A 184 -9.33 7.47 -0.44
CA THR A 184 -9.42 6.00 -0.46
C THR A 184 -9.55 5.53 -1.90
N ILE A 185 -8.70 4.59 -2.31
CA ILE A 185 -8.79 3.95 -3.62
C ILE A 185 -8.66 2.44 -3.49
N ARG A 186 -9.56 1.70 -4.15
CA ARG A 186 -9.58 0.24 -4.18
C ARG A 186 -9.57 -0.27 -5.61
N ALA A 187 -8.71 -1.25 -5.90
CA ALA A 187 -8.60 -1.87 -7.22
C ALA A 187 -8.13 -3.34 -7.10
N ASP A 188 -8.28 -4.09 -8.20
CA ASP A 188 -7.72 -5.45 -8.32
C ASP A 188 -6.18 -5.45 -8.23
N ARG A 189 -5.56 -4.43 -8.80
CA ARG A 189 -4.11 -4.18 -8.75
C ARG A 189 -3.79 -2.70 -8.92
N PHE A 190 -2.55 -2.33 -8.61
CA PHE A 190 -2.01 -1.00 -8.89
C PHE A 190 -0.68 -1.11 -9.64
N LEU A 191 -0.40 -0.12 -10.49
CA LEU A 191 0.86 0.04 -11.16
C LEU A 191 1.86 0.77 -10.25
N ARG A 192 3.14 0.64 -10.55
CA ARG A 192 4.17 1.36 -9.82
C ARG A 192 3.94 2.87 -9.89
N ASN A 193 3.97 3.55 -8.76
CA ASN A 193 3.73 4.99 -8.57
C ASN A 193 2.29 5.47 -8.92
N MET A 194 1.39 4.60 -9.36
CA MET A 194 0.05 4.96 -9.86
C MET A 194 -0.74 5.80 -8.85
N VAL A 195 -0.89 5.34 -7.61
CA VAL A 195 -1.71 6.05 -6.60
C VAL A 195 -1.14 7.43 -6.29
N ARG A 196 0.18 7.56 -6.17
CA ARG A 196 0.83 8.86 -5.92
C ARG A 196 0.65 9.84 -7.09
N SER A 197 0.75 9.35 -8.32
CA SER A 197 0.52 10.15 -9.52
C SER A 197 -0.94 10.59 -9.64
N LEU A 198 -1.90 9.70 -9.35
CA LEU A 198 -3.32 10.03 -9.25
C LEU A 198 -3.57 11.11 -8.21
N VAL A 199 -3.07 10.94 -6.98
CA VAL A 199 -3.24 11.93 -5.90
C VAL A 199 -2.66 13.27 -6.28
N GLY A 200 -1.44 13.33 -6.84
CA GLY A 200 -0.83 14.59 -7.27
C GLY A 200 -1.68 15.32 -8.32
N THR A 201 -2.24 14.57 -9.28
CA THR A 201 -3.09 15.14 -10.33
C THR A 201 -4.45 15.59 -9.78
N LEU A 202 -5.06 14.82 -8.87
CA LEU A 202 -6.31 15.20 -8.18
C LEU A 202 -6.13 16.43 -7.28
N VAL A 203 -4.97 16.58 -6.62
CA VAL A 203 -4.64 17.80 -5.87
C VAL A 203 -4.53 19.00 -6.80
N ASP A 204 -3.99 18.86 -8.01
CA ASP A 204 -3.97 19.93 -8.99
C ASP A 204 -5.37 20.28 -9.52
N VAL A 205 -6.32 19.33 -9.55
CA VAL A 205 -7.74 19.62 -9.78
C VAL A 205 -8.31 20.43 -8.62
N GLY A 206 -8.05 20.03 -7.37
CA GLY A 206 -8.50 20.75 -6.18
C GLY A 206 -7.98 22.19 -6.07
N ARG A 207 -6.80 22.45 -6.63
CA ARG A 207 -6.20 23.80 -6.76
C ARG A 207 -6.79 24.62 -7.91
N GLY A 208 -7.62 24.03 -8.75
CA GLY A 208 -8.13 24.67 -9.97
C GLY A 208 -7.11 24.73 -11.13
N ARG A 209 -5.98 24.01 -11.05
CA ARG A 209 -5.01 23.94 -12.14
C ARG A 209 -5.54 23.12 -13.32
N TYR A 210 -6.33 22.10 -13.03
CA TYR A 210 -7.11 21.34 -13.99
C TYR A 210 -8.59 21.40 -13.62
N THR A 211 -9.44 21.32 -14.63
CA THR A 211 -10.87 21.03 -14.45
C THR A 211 -11.05 19.50 -14.36
N PRO A 212 -12.22 18.99 -13.89
CA PRO A 212 -12.54 17.56 -13.98
C PRO A 212 -12.44 17.02 -15.41
N ASP A 213 -12.85 17.77 -16.44
CA ASP A 213 -12.69 17.39 -17.84
C ASP A 213 -11.21 17.42 -18.29
N GLY A 214 -10.41 18.34 -17.76
CA GLY A 214 -8.96 18.33 -17.93
C GLY A 214 -8.31 17.07 -17.36
N PHE A 215 -8.76 16.63 -16.18
CA PHE A 215 -8.34 15.35 -15.59
C PHE A 215 -8.73 14.16 -16.47
N ARG A 216 -9.98 14.13 -16.99
CA ARG A 216 -10.43 13.14 -17.97
C ARG A 216 -9.49 13.07 -19.18
N SER A 217 -9.15 14.22 -19.77
CA SER A 217 -8.24 14.28 -20.91
C SER A 217 -6.84 13.74 -20.58
N ILE A 218 -6.37 13.87 -19.34
CA ILE A 218 -5.11 13.28 -18.88
C ILE A 218 -5.22 11.75 -18.83
N VAL A 219 -6.29 11.19 -18.25
CA VAL A 219 -6.52 9.75 -18.22
C VAL A 219 -6.52 9.16 -19.65
N GLU A 220 -7.30 9.76 -20.54
CA GLU A 220 -7.50 9.31 -21.92
C GLU A 220 -6.27 9.46 -22.81
N SER A 221 -5.36 10.38 -22.46
CA SER A 221 -4.14 10.61 -23.25
C SER A 221 -3.17 9.44 -23.26
N ARG A 222 -3.22 8.56 -22.25
CA ARG A 222 -2.25 7.47 -22.02
C ARG A 222 -0.79 7.94 -22.02
N ASP A 223 -0.57 9.17 -21.59
CA ASP A 223 0.73 9.83 -21.58
C ASP A 223 1.09 10.28 -20.15
N LEU A 224 2.12 9.66 -19.57
CA LEU A 224 2.61 9.98 -18.23
C LEU A 224 3.08 11.45 -18.11
N SER A 225 3.58 12.05 -19.18
CA SER A 225 4.09 13.42 -19.16
C SER A 225 3.00 14.46 -18.88
N ARG A 226 1.73 14.09 -19.07
CA ARG A 226 0.57 14.95 -18.82
C ARG A 226 0.07 14.87 -17.38
N SER A 227 0.43 13.82 -16.62
CA SER A 227 0.09 13.73 -15.21
C SER A 227 0.98 14.65 -14.37
N SER A 228 0.46 15.05 -13.21
CA SER A 228 1.23 15.86 -12.26
C SER A 228 2.33 15.04 -11.59
N ALA A 229 3.28 15.73 -10.94
CA ALA A 229 4.27 15.09 -10.10
C ALA A 229 3.58 14.20 -9.03
N GLY A 230 4.15 13.04 -8.78
CA GLY A 230 3.60 12.12 -7.78
C GLY A 230 3.63 12.73 -6.39
N ALA A 231 2.53 12.59 -5.66
CA ALA A 231 2.41 13.04 -4.28
C ALA A 231 3.48 12.41 -3.37
N PRO A 232 3.89 13.06 -2.27
CA PRO A 232 4.89 12.56 -1.31
C PRO A 232 4.54 11.16 -0.79
N ALA A 233 5.56 10.31 -0.60
CA ALA A 233 5.34 8.90 -0.26
C ALA A 233 4.76 8.70 1.14
N GLN A 234 5.16 9.53 2.12
CA GLN A 234 4.79 9.39 3.51
C GLN A 234 3.26 9.46 3.78
N GLY A 235 2.50 10.13 2.91
CA GLY A 235 1.04 10.18 3.04
C GLY A 235 0.33 8.91 2.55
N LEU A 236 1.02 7.99 1.87
CA LEU A 236 0.44 6.81 1.26
C LEU A 236 0.55 5.58 2.15
N PHE A 237 -0.56 4.89 2.34
CA PHE A 237 -0.67 3.63 3.10
C PHE A 237 -1.35 2.55 2.26
N LEU A 238 -0.71 1.37 2.15
CA LEU A 238 -1.46 0.17 1.82
C LEU A 238 -2.31 -0.17 3.05
N SER A 239 -3.63 -0.06 2.94
CA SER A 239 -4.56 -0.12 4.07
C SER A 239 -5.33 -1.44 4.15
N ASP A 240 -5.49 -2.14 3.03
CA ASP A 240 -6.12 -3.47 3.02
C ASP A 240 -5.64 -4.30 1.83
N VAL A 241 -5.63 -5.63 2.02
CA VAL A 241 -5.43 -6.63 0.97
C VAL A 241 -6.49 -7.71 1.16
N VAL A 242 -7.32 -7.91 0.15
CA VAL A 242 -8.46 -8.85 0.20
C VAL A 242 -8.05 -10.17 -0.44
N TYR A 243 -8.23 -11.26 0.29
CA TYR A 243 -8.03 -12.62 -0.19
C TYR A 243 -9.36 -13.38 -0.30
N PRO A 244 -9.44 -14.46 -1.11
CA PRO A 244 -10.55 -15.41 -1.04
C PRO A 244 -10.68 -16.01 0.36
N ALA A 245 -11.91 -16.30 0.78
CA ALA A 245 -12.18 -16.83 2.12
C ALA A 245 -11.56 -18.23 2.36
N ASP A 246 -11.43 -19.01 1.30
CA ASP A 246 -10.87 -20.37 1.27
C ASP A 246 -9.35 -20.43 1.54
N ILE A 247 -8.63 -19.33 1.37
CA ILE A 247 -7.18 -19.28 1.71
C ILE A 247 -6.93 -19.47 3.20
N PHE A 248 -7.89 -19.12 4.05
CA PHE A 248 -7.80 -19.17 5.50
C PHE A 248 -8.72 -20.25 6.10
N GLU A 249 -8.74 -21.44 5.51
CA GLU A 249 -9.72 -22.52 5.70
C GLU A 249 -10.10 -22.87 7.14
N HIS A 250 -9.38 -22.39 8.16
CA HIS A 250 -9.65 -22.81 9.55
C HIS A 250 -9.47 -21.73 10.63
N GLN A 251 -9.24 -20.46 10.29
CA GLN A 251 -9.05 -19.41 11.30
C GLN A 251 -9.76 -18.09 10.91
N CYS A 252 -10.43 -17.51 11.87
CA CYS A 252 -11.00 -16.18 11.77
C CYS A 252 -9.86 -15.15 11.69
N PHE A 253 -9.58 -14.68 10.47
CA PHE A 253 -8.58 -13.65 10.22
C PHE A 253 -9.10 -12.32 10.78
N SER A 254 -8.71 -11.95 11.96
CA SER A 254 -9.05 -10.65 12.50
C SER A 254 -8.20 -9.58 11.79
N LYS A 255 -8.79 -8.90 10.80
CA LYS A 255 -8.15 -7.72 10.21
C LYS A 255 -7.81 -6.73 11.31
N PHE A 256 -6.55 -6.49 11.50
CA PHE A 256 -6.08 -5.48 12.43
C PHE A 256 -6.37 -4.10 11.81
N LYS A 257 -7.59 -3.61 12.02
CA LYS A 257 -7.96 -2.26 11.59
C LYS A 257 -7.27 -1.26 12.52
N MET A 258 -6.35 -0.48 12.00
CA MET A 258 -6.03 0.81 12.59
C MET A 258 -7.14 1.81 12.24
N LEU A 259 -7.46 2.64 13.21
CA LEU A 259 -8.38 3.77 13.35
C LEU A 259 -8.87 4.43 12.08
#